data_3112d7d7e898bba5083e842cdac82cc9
#
_entry.id   3112d7d7e898bba5083e842cdac82cc9
#
_cell.length_a   1.000
_cell.length_b   1.000
_cell.length_c   1.000
_cell.angle_alpha   90.00
_cell.angle_beta   90.00
_cell.angle_gamma   90.00
#
_symmetry.space_group_name_H-M   'P 1'
#
loop_
_entity.id
_entity.type
_entity.pdbx_description
1 polymer ?
#
loop_
_entity_poly.entity_id
_entity_poly.type
_entity_poly.pdbx_seq_one_letter_code
_entity_poly.pdbx_strand_id
1 'polypeptide(L)' 'MGFLGIYKAVYDYSPQAESELSIKEGDVLLVLEKSNEDDWWSAKKKAVSDEEEEPEGLIPNNYIEEVRIWRKRDNI' A
#
# COMPACT_ATOMS: atom_id res chain seq x y z
N MET A 1 -9.91 11.17 -2.23
CA MET A 1 -9.90 10.50 -2.10
C MET A 1 -9.74 9.39 -2.73
N GLY A 2 -9.45 9.09 -3.45
CA GLY A 2 -9.40 7.87 -4.08
C GLY A 2 -8.11 7.15 -3.99
N PHE A 3 -8.22 5.86 -4.04
CA PHE A 3 -7.06 5.02 -4.16
C PHE A 3 -7.40 3.93 -5.14
N LEU A 4 -6.36 3.30 -5.70
CA LEU A 4 -6.56 2.34 -6.77
C LEU A 4 -6.75 0.92 -6.27
N GLY A 5 -6.37 0.64 -5.06
CA GLY A 5 -6.55 -0.68 -4.50
C GLY A 5 -5.94 -0.78 -3.12
N ILE A 6 -6.27 -1.87 -2.45
CA ILE A 6 -5.75 -2.17 -1.13
C ILE A 6 -4.72 -3.26 -1.28
N TYR A 7 -3.54 -3.03 -0.72
CA TYR A 7 -2.42 -3.93 -0.85
C TYR A 7 -1.84 -4.21 0.52
N LYS A 8 -1.11 -5.29 0.61
CA LYS A 8 -0.45 -5.67 1.85
C LYS A 8 1.03 -5.86 1.55
N ALA A 9 1.87 -5.35 2.43
CA ALA A 9 3.30 -5.54 2.28
C ALA A 9 3.65 -6.98 2.59
N VAL A 10 4.45 -7.60 1.72
CA VAL A 10 4.90 -8.96 1.93
C VAL A 10 6.35 -9.00 2.37
N TYR A 11 7.03 -7.85 2.36
CA TYR A 11 8.40 -7.73 2.86
C TYR A 11 8.55 -6.38 3.53
N ASP A 12 9.50 -6.28 4.41
CA ASP A 12 9.89 -4.99 4.98
C ASP A 12 10.66 -4.20 3.94
N TYR A 13 10.49 -2.89 3.95
CA TYR A 13 11.29 -2.02 3.10
C TYR A 13 11.67 -0.77 3.88
N SER A 14 12.94 -0.47 3.90
CA SER A 14 13.45 0.74 4.53
C SER A 14 13.73 1.77 3.46
N PRO A 15 13.18 2.97 3.59
CA PRO A 15 13.37 3.99 2.56
C PRO A 15 14.81 4.42 2.46
N GLN A 16 15.23 4.73 1.23
CA GLN A 16 16.55 5.24 0.98
C GLN A 16 16.51 6.68 0.51
N ALA A 17 15.32 7.25 0.43
CA ALA A 17 15.12 8.64 0.06
C ALA A 17 13.88 9.14 0.77
N GLU A 18 13.75 10.46 0.86
CA GLU A 18 12.63 11.03 1.59
C GLU A 18 11.30 10.79 0.92
N SER A 19 11.32 10.56 -0.39
CA SER A 19 10.08 10.31 -1.10
C SER A 19 9.57 8.89 -0.93
N GLU A 20 10.34 8.03 -0.28
CA GLU A 20 9.97 6.63 -0.14
C GLU A 20 9.31 6.37 1.19
N LEU A 21 8.46 5.36 1.19
CA LEU A 21 7.67 5.04 2.38
C LEU A 21 8.25 3.81 3.06
N SER A 22 8.35 3.88 4.37
CA SER A 22 8.80 2.73 5.15
C SER A 22 7.64 1.79 5.36
N ILE A 23 7.84 0.52 5.04
CA ILE A 23 6.79 -0.48 5.22
C ILE A 23 7.37 -1.69 5.90
N LYS A 24 6.49 -2.42 6.57
CA LYS A 24 6.84 -3.69 7.21
C LYS A 24 5.87 -4.74 6.74
N GLU A 25 6.34 -5.97 6.75
CA GLU A 25 5.51 -7.08 6.35
C GLU A 25 4.20 -7.05 7.11
N GLY A 26 3.10 -7.15 6.40
CA GLY A 26 1.78 -7.13 7.01
C GLY A 26 1.10 -5.77 7.01
N ASP A 27 1.85 -4.71 6.70
CA ASP A 27 1.22 -3.39 6.65
C ASP A 27 0.19 -3.34 5.53
N VAL A 28 -0.91 -2.65 5.79
CA VAL A 28 -1.95 -2.45 4.80
C VAL A 28 -1.74 -1.10 4.15
N LEU A 29 -1.77 -1.10 2.84
CA LEU A 29 -1.43 0.08 2.06
C LEU A 29 -2.56 0.39 1.10
N LEU A 30 -2.77 1.66 0.87
CA LEU A 30 -3.71 2.13 -0.15
C LEU A 30 -2.87 2.69 -1.28
N VAL A 31 -2.93 2.04 -2.43
CA VAL A 31 -2.14 2.46 -3.58
C VAL A 31 -2.84 3.63 -4.24
N LEU A 32 -2.13 4.71 -4.42
CA LEU A 32 -2.67 5.94 -4.97
C LEU A 32 -2.39 6.08 -6.45
N GLU A 33 -1.21 5.67 -6.87
CA GLU A 33 -0.82 5.74 -8.28
C GLU A 33 0.04 4.55 -8.62
N LYS A 34 -0.15 4.03 -9.82
CA LYS A 34 0.67 2.96 -10.34
C LYS A 34 1.42 3.49 -11.54
N SER A 35 2.69 3.14 -11.62
CA SER A 35 3.49 3.51 -12.76
C SER A 35 3.62 2.32 -13.68
N ASN A 36 3.49 2.55 -14.98
CA ASN A 36 3.72 1.50 -15.94
C ASN A 36 5.14 1.49 -16.44
N GLU A 37 5.93 2.46 -16.02
CA GLU A 37 7.27 2.61 -16.55
C GLU A 37 8.34 2.22 -15.58
N ASP A 38 8.00 2.11 -14.30
CA ASP A 38 9.00 1.69 -13.34
C ASP A 38 8.30 0.89 -12.27
N ASP A 39 9.10 0.42 -11.31
CA ASP A 39 8.60 -0.49 -10.31
C ASP A 39 8.18 0.21 -9.04
N TRP A 40 8.02 1.52 -9.07
CA TRP A 40 7.69 2.30 -7.88
C TRP A 40 6.28 2.85 -8.00
N TRP A 41 5.49 2.60 -6.99
CA TRP A 41 4.10 3.06 -6.96
C TRP A 41 3.94 3.97 -5.76
N SER A 42 3.03 4.93 -5.87
CA SER A 42 2.71 5.82 -4.76
C SER A 42 1.63 5.19 -3.92
N ALA A 43 1.85 5.14 -2.62
CA ALA A 43 0.91 4.51 -1.71
C ALA A 43 0.97 5.21 -0.37
N LYS A 44 -0.04 4.97 0.46
CA LYS A 44 0.01 5.44 1.83
C LYS A 44 -0.40 4.32 2.75
N LYS A 45 0.10 4.35 3.97
CA LYS A 45 -0.26 3.36 4.95
C LYS A 45 -1.63 3.67 5.48
N LYS A 46 -2.41 2.62 5.66
CA LYS A 46 -3.72 2.79 6.27
C LYS A 46 -3.54 2.90 7.77
N ALA A 47 -4.04 3.98 8.34
CA ALA A 47 -3.96 4.17 9.77
C ALA A 47 -4.93 3.24 10.48
N VAL A 48 -4.56 2.83 11.70
CA VAL A 48 -5.44 1.98 12.46
C VAL A 48 -6.40 2.78 13.32
N SER A 49 -6.17 4.07 13.46
CA SER A 49 -7.09 4.92 14.20
C SER A 49 -7.08 6.30 13.56
N ASP A 50 -8.09 7.06 13.87
CA ASP A 50 -8.21 8.41 13.32
C ASP A 50 -7.13 9.34 13.82
N GLU A 51 -6.46 8.99 14.89
CA GLU A 51 -5.45 9.85 15.46
C GLU A 51 -4.08 9.64 14.86
N GLU A 52 -3.91 8.60 14.06
CA GLU A 52 -2.62 8.33 13.46
C GLU A 52 -2.53 8.99 12.11
N GLU A 53 -1.32 9.37 11.76
CA GLU A 53 -1.09 9.89 10.45
C GLU A 53 -1.05 8.75 9.46
N GLU A 54 -1.37 9.07 8.23
CA GLU A 54 -1.27 8.11 7.14
C GLU A 54 -0.14 8.55 6.23
N PRO A 55 1.09 8.19 6.55
CA PRO A 55 2.20 8.60 5.72
C PRO A 55 2.09 8.02 4.33
N GLU A 56 2.56 8.77 3.35
CA GLU A 56 2.52 8.30 1.98
C GLU A 56 3.86 8.51 1.33
N GLY A 57 4.12 7.74 0.29
CA GLY A 57 5.37 7.81 -0.42
C GLY A 57 5.46 6.70 -1.43
N LEU A 58 6.64 6.55 -2.00
CA LEU A 58 6.89 5.55 -3.03
C LEU A 58 7.33 4.24 -2.40
N ILE A 59 6.86 3.16 -2.97
CA ILE A 59 7.23 1.83 -2.53
C ILE A 59 7.50 0.97 -3.75
N PRO A 60 8.37 -0.04 -3.62
CA PRO A 60 8.59 -0.96 -4.72
C PRO A 60 7.38 -1.89 -4.85
N ASN A 61 6.88 -2.01 -6.06
CA ASN A 61 5.61 -2.71 -6.24
C ASN A 61 5.74 -4.22 -6.06
N ASN A 62 6.94 -4.76 -6.11
CA ASN A 62 7.10 -6.20 -5.90
C ASN A 62 7.27 -6.56 -4.43
N TYR A 63 7.13 -5.58 -3.53
CA TYR A 63 7.11 -5.83 -2.09
C TYR A 63 5.69 -5.86 -1.54
N ILE A 64 4.69 -5.72 -2.40
CA ILE A 64 3.31 -5.70 -1.97
C ILE A 64 2.49 -6.62 -2.85
N GLU A 65 1.34 -7.03 -2.33
CA GLU A 65 0.43 -7.80 -3.15
C GLU A 65 -0.98 -7.33 -2.88
N GLU A 66 -1.82 -7.45 -3.87
CA GLU A 66 -3.19 -6.99 -3.77
C GLU A 66 -3.97 -7.83 -2.80
N VAL A 67 -4.73 -7.18 -1.95
CA VAL A 67 -5.63 -7.86 -1.04
C VAL A 67 -6.96 -8.03 -1.74
N ARG A 68 -7.34 -9.27 -1.99
CA ARG A 68 -8.60 -9.53 -2.61
C ARG A 68 -9.55 -9.94 -1.55
N ILE A 69 -10.47 -9.05 -1.25
CA ILE A 69 -11.43 -9.33 -0.26
C ILE A 69 -12.62 -9.93 -0.91
N TRP A 70 -12.79 -11.23 -0.75
CA TRP A 70 -13.87 -11.87 -1.33
C TRP A 70 -15.04 -11.77 -0.53
N ARG A 71 -15.95 -11.02 -0.87
CA ARG A 71 -17.03 -10.93 -0.15
C ARG A 71 -17.91 -11.79 -0.69
N LYS A 72 -18.24 -12.69 -0.55
CA LYS A 72 -18.97 -13.59 -1.01
C LYS A 72 -20.10 -13.44 -1.00
N ARG A 73 -20.69 -13.05 -1.30
CA ARG A 73 -21.69 -12.76 -1.27
C ARG A 73 -22.48 -13.39 -1.58
N ASP A 74 -22.42 -13.70 -1.54
CA ASP A 74 -22.90 -14.20 -1.78
C ASP A 74 -23.51 -14.65 -2.05
N ASN A 75 -23.58 -14.81 -2.03
CA ASN A 75 -24.00 -15.22 -2.31
C ASN A 75 -24.47 -15.54 -2.51
N ILE A 76 -24.53 -15.59 -2.46
CA ILE A 76 -24.87 -15.81 -2.60
C ILE A 76 -25.23 -16.13 -2.75
#